data_8beaade5217fad453d1cb6f08a9f76b2
#
_entry.id   8beaade5217fad453d1cb6f08a9f76b2
#
_cell.length_a   1.000
_cell.length_b   1.000
_cell.length_c   1.000
_cell.angle_alpha   90.00
_cell.angle_beta   90.00
_cell.angle_gamma   90.00
#
_symmetry.space_group_name_H-M   'P 1'
#
loop_
_entity.id
_entity.type
_entity.pdbx_description
1 polymer ?
#
loop_
_entity_poly.entity_id
_entity_poly.type
_entity_poly.pdbx_seq_one_letter_code
_entity_poly.pdbx_strand_id
1 'polypeptide(L)'
;MKMDFIYTLAVTAALSFCSCTEIEDGAPINFDEWEAPEKIEFTLNHPCMLHSEADFTYVKEKLAASAQPWADAYASLESSKFANPAYQADPVEWLKRLDKTNWENKHPDYVNYTNLANDAAAAYQLALRWKLSDKKEYGDAAKSILNAWAKNCKGIYRENGSLIDPNELLIAIQAYQLANAAEILRGYDKWGETEEFKAFVQWIESTFYAMADDFLVRHNNTADHYWLNWDLAQMTAILSIGILSDNQEMINK
;
A
#
# COMPACT_ATOMS: atom_id res chain seq x y z
N MET A 1 53.77 -7.45 -24.30
CA MET A 1 53.33 -7.48 -22.90
C MET A 1 53.39 -6.06 -22.31
N LYS A 2 52.61 -5.11 -22.90
CA LYS A 2 52.49 -3.71 -22.42
C LYS A 2 51.13 -3.06 -22.70
N MET A 3 50.10 -3.86 -22.95
CA MET A 3 48.76 -3.32 -23.25
C MET A 3 47.70 -3.54 -22.13
N ASP A 4 48.00 -4.38 -21.15
CA ASP A 4 47.02 -4.75 -20.13
C ASP A 4 46.96 -3.79 -18.92
N PHE A 5 47.95 -2.88 -18.80
CA PHE A 5 48.05 -1.95 -17.66
C PHE A 5 47.20 -0.67 -17.82
N ILE A 6 46.81 -0.32 -19.06
CA ILE A 6 46.05 0.91 -19.33
C ILE A 6 44.54 0.71 -19.14
N TYR A 7 44.06 -0.51 -19.40
CA TYR A 7 42.64 -0.81 -19.20
C TYR A 7 42.22 -0.92 -17.73
N THR A 8 43.14 -1.37 -16.88
CA THR A 8 42.85 -1.50 -15.44
C THR A 8 42.78 -0.13 -14.74
N LEU A 9 43.51 0.86 -15.23
CA LEU A 9 43.49 2.22 -14.66
C LEU A 9 42.27 3.04 -15.10
N ALA A 10 41.70 2.73 -16.28
CA ALA A 10 40.51 3.42 -16.78
C ALA A 10 39.20 2.94 -16.09
N VAL A 11 39.14 1.67 -15.69
CA VAL A 11 37.99 1.11 -14.99
C VAL A 11 37.95 1.55 -13.52
N THR A 12 39.12 1.70 -12.88
CA THR A 12 39.20 2.21 -11.50
C THR A 12 38.90 3.71 -11.41
N ALA A 13 39.20 4.50 -12.43
CA ALA A 13 38.86 5.92 -12.45
C ALA A 13 37.34 6.18 -12.69
N ALA A 14 36.66 5.29 -13.42
CA ALA A 14 35.23 5.43 -13.69
C ALA A 14 34.35 5.08 -12.47
N LEU A 15 34.84 4.28 -11.51
CA LEU A 15 34.14 3.93 -10.29
C LEU A 15 34.30 4.96 -9.15
N SER A 16 35.24 5.91 -9.31
CA SER A 16 35.46 6.95 -8.29
C SER A 16 34.61 8.20 -8.46
N PHE A 17 33.79 8.28 -9.51
CA PHE A 17 32.89 9.43 -9.74
C PHE A 17 31.42 9.19 -9.34
N CYS A 18 31.12 8.05 -8.71
CA CYS A 18 29.88 7.89 -7.93
C CYS A 18 30.13 8.23 -6.45
N SER A 19 30.91 9.25 -6.17
CA SER A 19 30.82 9.88 -4.86
C SER A 19 29.53 10.67 -4.84
N CYS A 20 28.68 10.37 -3.88
CA CYS A 20 27.60 11.26 -3.49
C CYS A 20 28.17 12.68 -3.49
N THR A 21 27.66 13.55 -4.35
CA THR A 21 27.87 14.97 -4.17
C THR A 21 27.51 15.25 -2.72
N GLU A 22 28.45 15.81 -1.96
CA GLU A 22 28.14 16.34 -0.64
C GLU A 22 26.88 17.17 -0.85
N ILE A 23 25.77 16.74 -0.22
CA ILE A 23 24.62 17.59 -0.08
C ILE A 23 25.19 18.74 0.75
N GLU A 24 25.38 19.91 0.13
CA GLU A 24 25.66 21.12 0.90
C GLU A 24 24.65 21.10 2.02
N ASP A 25 25.12 21.08 3.28
CA ASP A 25 24.25 21.16 4.44
C ASP A 25 23.42 22.41 4.24
N GLY A 26 22.21 22.23 3.71
CA GLY A 26 21.25 23.33 3.60
C GLY A 26 21.11 23.95 4.99
N ALA A 27 20.92 25.24 5.04
CA ALA A 27 20.64 25.90 6.32
C ALA A 27 19.57 25.09 7.05
N PRO A 28 19.73 24.82 8.36
CA PRO A 28 18.77 24.04 9.10
C PRO A 28 17.38 24.60 8.87
N ILE A 29 16.43 23.74 8.51
CA ILE A 29 15.06 24.15 8.26
C ILE A 29 14.54 24.77 9.56
N ASN A 30 14.22 26.05 9.51
CA ASN A 30 13.58 26.72 10.64
C ASN A 30 12.08 26.36 10.63
N PHE A 31 11.71 25.35 11.40
CA PHE A 31 10.32 24.89 11.49
C PHE A 31 9.36 25.96 12.07
N ASP A 32 9.88 26.98 12.76
CA ASP A 32 9.08 28.10 13.25
C ASP A 32 8.63 29.05 12.12
N GLU A 33 9.32 29.01 10.97
CA GLU A 33 9.01 29.79 9.77
C GLU A 33 8.34 28.92 8.68
N TRP A 34 8.10 27.63 8.94
CA TRP A 34 7.48 26.76 7.97
C TRP A 34 5.98 27.02 7.88
N GLU A 35 5.54 27.51 6.74
CA GLU A 35 4.13 27.64 6.42
C GLU A 35 3.66 26.35 5.71
N ALA A 36 2.56 25.79 6.17
CA ALA A 36 1.94 24.66 5.48
C ALA A 36 1.61 25.07 4.04
N PRO A 37 1.87 24.21 3.05
CA PRO A 37 1.51 24.51 1.67
C PRO A 37 0.02 24.78 1.55
N GLU A 38 -0.36 25.65 0.61
CA GLU A 38 -1.76 25.90 0.31
C GLU A 38 -2.47 24.59 -0.06
N LYS A 39 -3.67 24.41 0.46
CA LYS A 39 -4.52 23.27 0.09
C LYS A 39 -4.86 23.36 -1.40
N ILE A 40 -4.64 22.27 -2.11
CA ILE A 40 -4.87 22.18 -3.56
C ILE A 40 -6.23 21.52 -3.79
N GLU A 41 -7.09 22.20 -4.55
CA GLU A 41 -8.29 21.57 -5.10
C GLU A 41 -7.96 20.89 -6.44
N PHE A 42 -8.34 19.65 -6.57
CA PHE A 42 -8.11 18.86 -7.79
C PHE A 42 -9.25 17.86 -8.01
N THR A 43 -9.36 17.38 -9.24
CA THR A 43 -10.29 16.30 -9.61
C THR A 43 -9.47 15.05 -9.93
N LEU A 44 -9.80 13.93 -9.28
CA LEU A 44 -9.14 12.67 -9.52
C LEU A 44 -9.75 11.97 -10.76
N ASN A 45 -8.89 11.35 -11.56
CA ASN A 45 -9.29 10.53 -12.70
C ASN A 45 -8.92 9.08 -12.45
N HIS A 46 -9.84 8.33 -11.87
CA HIS A 46 -9.61 6.95 -11.43
C HIS A 46 -9.43 5.94 -12.57
N PRO A 47 -8.54 4.95 -12.43
CA PRO A 47 -7.63 4.75 -11.30
C PRO A 47 -6.43 5.72 -11.37
N CYS A 48 -6.00 6.23 -10.24
CA CYS A 48 -4.95 7.27 -10.17
C CYS A 48 -4.01 7.18 -8.95
N MET A 49 -3.84 5.98 -8.36
CA MET A 49 -2.86 5.74 -7.32
C MET A 49 -1.54 5.20 -7.90
N LEU A 50 -1.22 3.92 -7.61
CA LEU A 50 -0.03 3.27 -8.16
C LEU A 50 -0.14 2.99 -9.66
N HIS A 51 -1.35 2.99 -10.20
CA HIS A 51 -1.64 2.67 -11.60
C HIS A 51 -2.69 3.61 -12.16
N SER A 52 -2.47 4.03 -13.40
CA SER A 52 -3.45 4.75 -14.22
C SER A 52 -3.96 3.86 -15.36
N GLU A 53 -5.03 4.28 -16.05
CA GLU A 53 -5.49 3.59 -17.27
C GLU A 53 -4.42 3.56 -18.36
N ALA A 54 -3.57 4.59 -18.44
CA ALA A 54 -2.47 4.64 -19.39
C ALA A 54 -1.41 3.56 -19.09
N ASP A 55 -1.11 3.31 -17.80
CA ASP A 55 -0.17 2.27 -17.40
C ASP A 55 -0.71 0.89 -17.77
N PHE A 56 -1.99 0.63 -17.52
CA PHE A 56 -2.61 -0.64 -17.89
C PHE A 56 -2.62 -0.86 -19.41
N THR A 57 -2.91 0.18 -20.16
CA THR A 57 -2.87 0.13 -21.63
C THR A 57 -1.47 -0.20 -22.11
N TYR A 58 -0.47 0.50 -21.60
CA TYR A 58 0.92 0.26 -21.94
C TYR A 58 1.37 -1.17 -21.60
N VAL A 59 1.04 -1.67 -20.42
CA VAL A 59 1.40 -3.04 -20.02
C VAL A 59 0.70 -4.07 -20.91
N LYS A 60 -0.59 -3.90 -21.24
CA LYS A 60 -1.32 -4.79 -22.15
C LYS A 60 -0.65 -4.86 -23.54
N GLU A 61 -0.20 -3.73 -24.08
CA GLU A 61 0.56 -3.70 -25.32
C GLU A 61 1.87 -4.49 -25.25
N LYS A 62 2.62 -4.36 -24.12
CA LYS A 62 3.86 -5.11 -23.90
C LYS A 62 3.60 -6.61 -23.79
N LEU A 63 2.54 -7.00 -23.09
CA LEU A 63 2.14 -8.41 -22.96
C LEU A 63 1.73 -9.00 -24.31
N ALA A 64 0.95 -8.29 -25.11
CA ALA A 64 0.55 -8.71 -26.45
C ALA A 64 1.76 -8.92 -27.38
N ALA A 65 2.80 -8.11 -27.20
CA ALA A 65 4.07 -8.23 -27.94
C ALA A 65 5.04 -9.25 -27.32
N SER A 66 4.68 -9.94 -26.24
CA SER A 66 5.59 -10.81 -25.45
C SER A 66 6.90 -10.12 -25.06
N ALA A 67 6.83 -8.81 -24.83
CA ALA A 67 8.01 -8.00 -24.54
C ALA A 67 8.56 -8.24 -23.14
N GLN A 68 9.90 -8.25 -23.01
CA GLN A 68 10.58 -8.34 -21.74
C GLN A 68 10.85 -6.93 -21.15
N PRO A 69 10.80 -6.78 -19.79
CA PRO A 69 10.60 -7.81 -18.76
C PRO A 69 9.11 -8.08 -18.42
N TRP A 70 8.14 -7.45 -19.10
CA TRP A 70 6.71 -7.51 -18.76
C TRP A 70 6.14 -8.93 -18.83
N ALA A 71 6.53 -9.71 -19.85
CA ALA A 71 6.04 -11.08 -20.01
C ALA A 71 6.47 -11.97 -18.83
N ASP A 72 7.73 -11.90 -18.39
CA ASP A 72 8.21 -12.68 -17.25
C ASP A 72 7.59 -12.21 -15.92
N ALA A 73 7.41 -10.90 -15.75
CA ALA A 73 6.73 -10.35 -14.57
C ALA A 73 5.27 -10.81 -14.49
N TYR A 74 4.57 -10.82 -15.62
CA TYR A 74 3.19 -11.30 -15.67
C TYR A 74 3.11 -12.81 -15.43
N ALA A 75 4.01 -13.60 -15.99
CA ALA A 75 4.10 -15.05 -15.71
C ALA A 75 4.36 -15.32 -14.22
N SER A 76 5.18 -14.50 -13.58
CA SER A 76 5.40 -14.58 -12.13
C SER A 76 4.13 -14.26 -11.34
N LEU A 77 3.37 -13.23 -11.76
CA LEU A 77 2.06 -12.92 -11.16
C LEU A 77 1.09 -14.09 -11.34
N GLU A 78 1.02 -14.69 -12.53
CA GLU A 78 0.14 -15.83 -12.82
C GLU A 78 0.44 -17.06 -11.97
N SER A 79 1.71 -17.28 -11.64
CA SER A 79 2.15 -18.40 -10.78
C SER A 79 1.94 -18.17 -9.29
N SER A 80 1.61 -16.95 -8.88
CA SER A 80 1.42 -16.61 -7.48
C SER A 80 0.18 -17.29 -6.90
N LYS A 81 0.32 -17.89 -5.71
CA LYS A 81 -0.83 -18.44 -4.98
C LYS A 81 -1.89 -17.40 -4.64
N PHE A 82 -1.48 -16.15 -4.48
CA PHE A 82 -2.36 -15.02 -4.17
C PHE A 82 -3.13 -14.51 -5.41
N ALA A 83 -2.65 -14.81 -6.59
CA ALA A 83 -3.31 -14.46 -7.84
C ALA A 83 -4.24 -15.57 -8.38
N ASN A 84 -4.50 -16.61 -7.59
CA ASN A 84 -5.40 -17.69 -7.94
C ASN A 84 -6.86 -17.28 -7.66
N PRO A 85 -7.79 -17.37 -8.64
CA PRO A 85 -9.19 -16.99 -8.45
C PRO A 85 -9.94 -17.91 -7.45
N ALA A 86 -9.39 -19.08 -7.12
CA ALA A 86 -9.89 -19.95 -6.07
C ALA A 86 -9.41 -19.56 -4.66
N TYR A 87 -8.64 -18.48 -4.52
CA TYR A 87 -8.19 -17.99 -3.22
C TYR A 87 -9.40 -17.67 -2.32
N GLN A 88 -9.35 -18.14 -1.08
CA GLN A 88 -10.39 -17.90 -0.09
C GLN A 88 -9.91 -16.88 0.93
N ALA A 89 -10.66 -15.79 1.08
CA ALA A 89 -10.40 -14.80 2.11
C ALA A 89 -10.65 -15.39 3.50
N ASP A 90 -9.85 -14.95 4.46
CA ASP A 90 -9.96 -15.33 5.87
C ASP A 90 -10.04 -14.09 6.78
N PRO A 91 -11.14 -13.28 6.65
CA PRO A 91 -11.31 -12.08 7.43
C PRO A 91 -11.55 -12.42 8.90
N VAL A 92 -11.02 -11.57 9.78
CA VAL A 92 -11.16 -11.68 11.22
C VAL A 92 -12.05 -10.58 11.77
N GLU A 93 -12.74 -10.83 12.87
CA GLU A 93 -13.62 -9.84 13.50
C GLU A 93 -12.82 -8.66 14.08
N TRP A 94 -11.68 -8.95 14.70
CA TRP A 94 -10.77 -7.95 15.27
C TRP A 94 -9.34 -8.25 14.85
N LEU A 95 -8.69 -7.28 14.24
CA LEU A 95 -7.27 -7.38 13.89
C LEU A 95 -6.41 -7.30 15.14
N LYS A 96 -5.51 -8.27 15.28
CA LYS A 96 -4.63 -8.41 16.44
C LYS A 96 -3.21 -8.69 15.99
N ARG A 97 -2.26 -8.01 16.63
CA ARG A 97 -0.86 -8.35 16.60
C ARG A 97 -0.37 -8.51 18.02
N LEU A 98 0.55 -9.45 18.25
CA LEU A 98 1.16 -9.63 19.55
C LEU A 98 1.94 -8.40 19.99
N ASP A 99 1.74 -8.01 21.24
CA ASP A 99 2.70 -7.28 22.03
C ASP A 99 3.95 -8.14 22.27
N LYS A 100 5.11 -7.51 22.39
CA LYS A 100 6.40 -8.18 22.72
C LYS A 100 6.33 -9.01 24.00
N THR A 101 5.53 -8.61 24.98
CA THR A 101 5.30 -9.33 26.24
C THR A 101 4.54 -10.63 26.06
N ASN A 102 3.73 -10.75 25.01
CA ASN A 102 2.96 -11.95 24.69
C ASN A 102 3.63 -12.86 23.65
N TRP A 103 4.75 -12.42 23.07
CA TRP A 103 5.54 -13.23 22.13
C TRP A 103 5.97 -14.58 22.73
N GLU A 104 6.28 -14.59 24.02
CA GLU A 104 6.69 -15.80 24.74
C GLU A 104 5.52 -16.74 25.06
N ASN A 105 4.30 -16.23 25.14
CA ASN A 105 3.12 -16.98 25.57
C ASN A 105 2.40 -17.73 24.43
N LYS A 106 2.83 -17.58 23.18
CA LYS A 106 2.34 -18.31 21.99
C LYS A 106 0.81 -18.50 21.95
N HIS A 107 0.04 -17.49 22.38
CA HIS A 107 -1.41 -17.58 22.32
C HIS A 107 -1.85 -17.44 20.84
N PRO A 108 -2.35 -18.50 20.19
CA PRO A 108 -2.72 -18.46 18.78
C PRO A 108 -3.81 -17.40 18.47
N ASP A 109 -4.60 -17.02 19.47
CA ASP A 109 -5.68 -16.04 19.33
C ASP A 109 -5.21 -14.57 19.26
N TYR A 110 -3.92 -14.31 19.47
CA TYR A 110 -3.37 -12.95 19.48
C TYR A 110 -2.68 -12.53 18.16
N VAL A 111 -2.52 -13.44 17.21
CA VAL A 111 -1.78 -13.17 15.97
C VAL A 111 -2.64 -13.54 14.76
N ASN A 112 -3.38 -12.58 14.24
CA ASN A 112 -4.17 -12.81 13.04
C ASN A 112 -3.94 -11.74 11.94
N TYR A 113 -3.01 -10.81 12.12
CA TYR A 113 -2.72 -9.77 11.13
C TYR A 113 -2.20 -10.34 9.80
N THR A 114 -1.65 -11.54 9.82
CA THR A 114 -1.18 -12.24 8.60
C THR A 114 -2.33 -12.58 7.66
N ASN A 115 -3.54 -12.75 8.18
CA ASN A 115 -4.74 -12.95 7.36
C ASN A 115 -4.97 -11.71 6.49
N LEU A 116 -4.94 -10.51 7.11
CA LEU A 116 -5.08 -9.25 6.39
C LEU A 116 -3.96 -9.07 5.34
N ALA A 117 -2.70 -9.37 5.70
CA ALA A 117 -1.57 -9.25 4.80
C ALA A 117 -1.71 -10.16 3.56
N ASN A 118 -2.12 -11.41 3.78
CA ASN A 118 -2.34 -12.37 2.71
C ASN A 118 -3.53 -11.96 1.83
N ASP A 119 -4.63 -11.56 2.44
CA ASP A 119 -5.87 -11.18 1.72
C ASP A 119 -5.69 -9.86 0.96
N ALA A 120 -4.97 -8.88 1.52
CA ALA A 120 -4.63 -7.66 0.80
C ALA A 120 -3.74 -7.94 -0.43
N ALA A 121 -2.73 -8.80 -0.27
CA ALA A 121 -1.90 -9.23 -1.38
C ALA A 121 -2.70 -9.98 -2.45
N ALA A 122 -3.64 -10.84 -2.04
CA ALA A 122 -4.51 -11.57 -2.95
C ALA A 122 -5.48 -10.64 -3.68
N ALA A 123 -6.16 -9.73 -2.97
CA ALA A 123 -7.06 -8.76 -3.58
C ALA A 123 -6.35 -7.91 -4.64
N TYR A 124 -5.15 -7.40 -4.31
CA TYR A 124 -4.37 -6.58 -5.23
C TYR A 124 -3.88 -7.36 -6.47
N GLN A 125 -3.32 -8.56 -6.28
CA GLN A 125 -2.84 -9.38 -7.38
C GLN A 125 -3.99 -9.85 -8.30
N LEU A 126 -5.12 -10.20 -7.74
CA LEU A 126 -6.32 -10.59 -8.50
C LEU A 126 -6.91 -9.38 -9.26
N ALA A 127 -6.93 -8.19 -8.65
CA ALA A 127 -7.34 -6.97 -9.33
C ALA A 127 -6.44 -6.65 -10.53
N LEU A 128 -5.11 -6.79 -10.37
CA LEU A 128 -4.15 -6.66 -11.47
C LEU A 128 -4.41 -7.68 -12.57
N ARG A 129 -4.62 -8.96 -12.21
CA ARG A 129 -4.91 -10.02 -13.20
C ARG A 129 -6.19 -9.73 -13.97
N TRP A 130 -7.26 -9.29 -13.29
CA TRP A 130 -8.47 -8.87 -13.97
C TRP A 130 -8.17 -7.74 -14.95
N LYS A 131 -7.54 -6.67 -14.49
CA LYS A 131 -7.30 -5.47 -15.29
C LYS A 131 -6.43 -5.72 -16.51
N LEU A 132 -5.48 -6.66 -16.43
CA LEU A 132 -4.56 -7.01 -17.51
C LEU A 132 -5.11 -8.07 -18.47
N SER A 133 -6.01 -8.96 -18.01
CA SER A 133 -6.53 -10.07 -18.82
C SER A 133 -8.00 -9.94 -19.25
N ASP A 134 -8.73 -9.00 -18.64
CA ASP A 134 -10.17 -8.82 -18.76
C ASP A 134 -11.02 -10.03 -18.35
N LYS A 135 -10.40 -11.02 -17.66
CA LYS A 135 -11.08 -12.24 -17.22
C LYS A 135 -11.86 -11.98 -15.94
N LYS A 136 -13.18 -12.17 -16.02
CA LYS A 136 -14.14 -11.84 -14.97
C LYS A 136 -13.86 -12.57 -13.64
N GLU A 137 -13.39 -13.81 -13.69
CA GLU A 137 -13.10 -14.63 -12.52
C GLU A 137 -12.14 -13.96 -11.52
N TYR A 138 -11.16 -13.20 -12.00
CA TYR A 138 -10.21 -12.49 -11.14
C TYR A 138 -10.84 -11.27 -10.47
N GLY A 139 -11.66 -10.52 -11.22
CA GLY A 139 -12.41 -9.39 -10.66
C GLY A 139 -13.41 -9.82 -9.60
N ASP A 140 -14.14 -10.92 -9.86
CA ASP A 140 -15.08 -11.50 -8.90
C ASP A 140 -14.37 -11.92 -7.61
N ALA A 141 -13.23 -12.61 -7.72
CA ALA A 141 -12.46 -13.05 -6.57
C ALA A 141 -11.90 -11.86 -5.76
N ALA A 142 -11.30 -10.87 -6.42
CA ALA A 142 -10.76 -9.69 -5.76
C ALA A 142 -11.86 -8.89 -5.02
N LYS A 143 -12.99 -8.65 -5.69
CA LYS A 143 -14.16 -7.99 -5.09
C LYS A 143 -14.69 -8.75 -3.89
N SER A 144 -14.77 -10.07 -3.99
CA SER A 144 -15.23 -10.92 -2.88
C SER A 144 -14.36 -10.79 -1.64
N ILE A 145 -13.03 -10.71 -1.80
CA ILE A 145 -12.10 -10.51 -0.68
C ILE A 145 -12.36 -9.18 0.00
N LEU A 146 -12.42 -8.08 -0.76
CA LEU A 146 -12.63 -6.74 -0.20
C LEU A 146 -13.97 -6.62 0.53
N ASN A 147 -15.04 -7.14 -0.06
CA ASN A 147 -16.37 -7.17 0.55
C ASN A 147 -16.40 -8.04 1.81
N ALA A 148 -15.67 -9.17 1.83
CA ALA A 148 -15.61 -10.03 3.01
C ALA A 148 -14.96 -9.32 4.20
N TRP A 149 -13.90 -8.56 3.98
CA TRP A 149 -13.25 -7.77 5.03
C TRP A 149 -14.15 -6.66 5.55
N ALA A 150 -14.74 -5.87 4.67
CA ALA A 150 -15.66 -4.79 5.06
C ALA A 150 -16.87 -5.29 5.85
N LYS A 151 -17.35 -6.51 5.54
CA LYS A 151 -18.50 -7.11 6.21
C LYS A 151 -18.17 -7.71 7.58
N ASN A 152 -16.99 -8.31 7.74
CA ASN A 152 -16.70 -9.14 8.90
C ASN A 152 -15.74 -8.48 9.90
N CYS A 153 -14.85 -7.59 9.46
CA CYS A 153 -13.88 -6.97 10.33
C CYS A 153 -14.47 -5.71 10.98
N LYS A 154 -14.53 -5.71 12.30
CA LYS A 154 -15.03 -4.58 13.10
C LYS A 154 -13.96 -3.52 13.39
N GLY A 155 -12.69 -3.84 13.17
CA GLY A 155 -11.58 -2.93 13.38
C GLY A 155 -10.35 -3.57 14.01
N ILE A 156 -9.53 -2.71 14.61
CA ILE A 156 -8.28 -3.12 15.27
C ILE A 156 -8.55 -3.30 16.75
N TYR A 157 -8.09 -4.41 17.30
CA TYR A 157 -8.24 -4.72 18.72
C TYR A 157 -7.57 -3.65 19.59
N ARG A 158 -8.29 -3.20 20.59
CA ARG A 158 -7.83 -2.25 21.61
C ARG A 158 -7.88 -2.92 22.96
N GLU A 159 -6.83 -2.79 23.74
CA GLU A 159 -6.81 -3.25 25.11
C GLU A 159 -7.16 -2.08 26.04
N ASN A 160 -8.23 -2.24 26.83
CA ASN A 160 -8.76 -1.18 27.72
C ASN A 160 -9.01 0.17 26.99
N GLY A 161 -9.38 0.12 25.69
CA GLY A 161 -9.64 1.30 24.88
C GLY A 161 -8.40 1.94 24.26
N SER A 162 -7.19 1.47 24.59
CA SER A 162 -5.93 1.95 24.01
C SER A 162 -5.48 1.09 22.84
N LEU A 163 -4.93 1.72 21.80
CA LEU A 163 -4.21 1.03 20.75
C LEU A 163 -2.94 0.41 21.32
N ILE A 164 -2.62 -0.78 20.85
CA ILE A 164 -1.35 -1.44 21.19
C ILE A 164 -0.37 -1.12 20.07
N ASP A 165 0.71 -0.42 20.38
CA ASP A 165 1.70 0.09 19.43
C ASP A 165 2.07 -0.85 18.28
N PRO A 166 2.33 -2.16 18.48
CA PRO A 166 2.68 -3.04 17.38
C PRO A 166 1.60 -3.21 16.31
N ASN A 167 0.34 -2.92 16.61
CA ASN A 167 -0.75 -3.04 15.63
C ASN A 167 -0.70 -1.94 14.58
N GLU A 168 -0.24 -0.76 14.94
CA GLU A 168 -0.32 0.43 14.11
C GLU A 168 0.50 0.30 12.82
N LEU A 169 1.78 -0.08 12.91
CA LEU A 169 2.62 -0.19 11.72
C LEU A 169 2.14 -1.25 10.73
N LEU A 170 1.90 -2.48 11.20
CA LEU A 170 1.59 -3.58 10.29
C LEU A 170 0.26 -3.43 9.59
N ILE A 171 -0.69 -2.80 10.26
CA ILE A 171 -2.02 -2.60 9.70
C ILE A 171 -1.99 -1.46 8.69
N ALA A 172 -1.27 -0.37 8.98
CA ALA A 172 -1.08 0.72 8.02
C ALA A 172 -0.41 0.26 6.72
N ILE A 173 0.59 -0.64 6.81
CA ILE A 173 1.24 -1.21 5.63
C ILE A 173 0.25 -1.96 4.73
N GLN A 174 -0.82 -2.55 5.25
CA GLN A 174 -1.81 -3.25 4.43
C GLN A 174 -2.88 -2.32 3.84
N ALA A 175 -3.12 -1.17 4.46
CA ALA A 175 -4.15 -0.23 4.04
C ALA A 175 -3.96 0.24 2.59
N TYR A 176 -2.72 0.58 2.18
CA TYR A 176 -2.46 1.03 0.82
C TYR A 176 -2.71 -0.07 -0.22
N GLN A 177 -2.43 -1.35 0.10
CA GLN A 177 -2.68 -2.46 -0.82
C GLN A 177 -4.18 -2.69 -1.02
N LEU A 178 -4.95 -2.63 0.05
CA LEU A 178 -6.42 -2.74 0.00
C LEU A 178 -7.02 -1.58 -0.80
N ALA A 179 -6.57 -0.35 -0.55
CA ALA A 179 -7.02 0.83 -1.27
C ALA A 179 -6.69 0.75 -2.77
N ASN A 180 -5.47 0.32 -3.13
CA ASN A 180 -5.09 0.15 -4.53
C ASN A 180 -5.86 -0.98 -5.23
N ALA A 181 -6.14 -2.09 -4.54
CA ALA A 181 -6.99 -3.14 -5.08
C ALA A 181 -8.40 -2.64 -5.38
N ALA A 182 -9.00 -1.88 -4.45
CA ALA A 182 -10.31 -1.29 -4.62
C ALA A 182 -10.34 -0.24 -5.74
N GLU A 183 -9.29 0.55 -5.84
CA GLU A 183 -9.13 1.55 -6.89
C GLU A 183 -9.09 0.94 -8.29
N ILE A 184 -8.32 -0.14 -8.48
CA ILE A 184 -8.30 -0.89 -9.74
C ILE A 184 -9.69 -1.45 -10.07
N LEU A 185 -10.41 -1.97 -9.06
CA LEU A 185 -11.71 -2.60 -9.21
C LEU A 185 -12.87 -1.62 -9.32
N ARG A 186 -12.66 -0.32 -9.14
CA ARG A 186 -13.73 0.70 -9.15
C ARG A 186 -14.61 0.59 -10.41
N GLY A 187 -14.02 0.34 -11.57
CA GLY A 187 -14.73 0.12 -12.84
C GLY A 187 -15.27 -1.30 -13.08
N TYR A 188 -14.93 -2.27 -12.22
CA TYR A 188 -15.35 -3.65 -12.41
C TYR A 188 -16.83 -3.85 -12.12
N ASP A 189 -17.63 -4.25 -13.14
CA ASP A 189 -19.09 -4.40 -13.02
C ASP A 189 -19.76 -3.19 -12.33
N LYS A 190 -19.20 -2.00 -12.49
CA LYS A 190 -19.64 -0.78 -11.81
C LYS A 190 -19.61 -0.87 -10.27
N TRP A 191 -18.74 -1.70 -9.73
CA TRP A 191 -18.65 -1.90 -8.28
C TRP A 191 -18.46 -0.58 -7.53
N GLY A 192 -17.68 0.36 -8.05
CA GLY A 192 -17.48 1.71 -7.47
C GLY A 192 -18.76 2.53 -7.28
N GLU A 193 -19.88 2.16 -7.94
CA GLU A 193 -21.18 2.82 -7.80
C GLU A 193 -22.11 2.13 -6.80
N THR A 194 -21.68 0.99 -6.23
CA THR A 194 -22.53 0.12 -5.39
C THR A 194 -22.47 0.48 -3.91
N GLU A 195 -23.46 0.03 -3.16
CA GLU A 195 -23.46 0.14 -1.68
C GLU A 195 -22.34 -0.73 -1.06
N GLU A 196 -21.93 -1.81 -1.71
CA GLU A 196 -20.81 -2.64 -1.25
C GLU A 196 -19.48 -1.86 -1.29
N PHE A 197 -19.23 -1.10 -2.35
CA PHE A 197 -18.07 -0.22 -2.44
C PHE A 197 -18.10 0.87 -1.37
N LYS A 198 -19.25 1.51 -1.17
CA LYS A 198 -19.42 2.52 -0.12
C LYS A 198 -19.15 1.94 1.28
N ALA A 199 -19.66 0.73 1.53
CA ALA A 199 -19.39 0.03 2.79
C ALA A 199 -17.90 -0.31 2.96
N PHE A 200 -17.22 -0.69 1.88
CA PHE A 200 -15.78 -0.90 1.91
C PHE A 200 -15.01 0.40 2.21
N VAL A 201 -15.35 1.50 1.55
CA VAL A 201 -14.73 2.81 1.79
C VAL A 201 -14.95 3.23 3.25
N GLN A 202 -16.18 3.14 3.75
CA GLN A 202 -16.49 3.47 5.14
C GLN A 202 -15.71 2.61 6.14
N TRP A 203 -15.54 1.32 5.84
CA TRP A 203 -14.77 0.40 6.68
C TRP A 203 -13.29 0.76 6.70
N ILE A 204 -12.67 1.02 5.54
CA ILE A 204 -11.25 1.35 5.47
C ILE A 204 -10.96 2.72 6.12
N GLU A 205 -11.85 3.68 5.99
CA GLU A 205 -11.76 4.98 6.67
C GLU A 205 -11.86 4.82 8.19
N SER A 206 -12.91 4.16 8.68
CA SER A 206 -13.13 4.02 10.12
C SER A 206 -12.08 3.15 10.82
N THR A 207 -11.46 2.22 10.11
CA THR A 207 -10.48 1.28 10.66
C THR A 207 -9.05 1.79 10.53
N PHE A 208 -8.64 2.17 9.32
CA PHE A 208 -7.24 2.47 9.03
C PHE A 208 -6.92 3.95 9.02
N TYR A 209 -7.77 4.78 8.40
CA TYR A 209 -7.51 6.22 8.40
C TYR A 209 -7.59 6.79 9.82
N ALA A 210 -8.62 6.45 10.57
CA ALA A 210 -8.78 6.92 11.94
C ALA A 210 -7.58 6.55 12.84
N MET A 211 -6.98 5.39 12.62
CA MET A 211 -5.77 4.95 13.34
C MET A 211 -4.53 5.69 12.86
N ALA A 212 -4.35 5.80 11.55
CA ALA A 212 -3.18 6.46 10.97
C ALA A 212 -3.13 7.94 11.35
N ASP A 213 -4.28 8.59 11.34
CA ASP A 213 -4.43 9.97 11.76
C ASP A 213 -4.12 10.17 13.24
N ASP A 214 -4.71 9.35 14.11
CA ASP A 214 -4.44 9.38 15.55
C ASP A 214 -2.94 9.16 15.85
N PHE A 215 -2.29 8.25 15.13
CA PHE A 215 -0.85 8.01 15.28
C PHE A 215 -0.03 9.27 14.96
N LEU A 216 -0.24 9.88 13.80
CA LEU A 216 0.53 11.07 13.39
C LEU A 216 0.26 12.27 14.30
N VAL A 217 -0.99 12.48 14.75
CA VAL A 217 -1.35 13.56 15.68
C VAL A 217 -0.69 13.38 17.05
N ARG A 218 -0.65 12.16 17.59
CA ARG A 218 0.00 11.90 18.89
C ARG A 218 1.51 12.09 18.85
N HIS A 219 2.13 12.01 17.69
CA HIS A 219 3.56 12.24 17.51
C HIS A 219 3.92 13.72 17.34
N ASN A 220 2.96 14.63 17.34
CA ASN A 220 3.17 16.06 17.11
C ASN A 220 4.00 16.35 15.86
N ASN A 221 3.84 15.54 14.82
CA ASN A 221 4.65 15.56 13.59
C ASN A 221 6.17 15.43 13.86
N THR A 222 6.57 14.82 14.96
CA THR A 222 7.97 14.55 15.26
C THR A 222 8.31 13.10 14.85
N ALA A 223 9.20 12.96 13.89
CA ALA A 223 9.64 11.66 13.37
C ALA A 223 10.74 10.99 14.22
N ASP A 224 11.20 11.63 15.29
CA ASP A 224 12.33 11.20 16.10
C ASP A 224 11.99 10.15 17.17
N HIS A 225 10.72 10.00 17.51
CA HIS A 225 10.27 9.04 18.53
C HIS A 225 10.09 7.62 17.97
N TYR A 226 9.68 7.51 16.72
CA TYR A 226 9.53 6.25 16.01
C TYR A 226 10.42 6.23 14.78
N TRP A 227 10.79 5.05 14.33
CA TRP A 227 11.53 4.90 13.08
C TRP A 227 10.70 5.49 11.93
N LEU A 228 11.28 6.36 11.13
CA LEU A 228 10.65 7.09 10.03
C LEU A 228 9.71 6.23 9.14
N ASN A 229 9.98 4.93 9.04
CA ASN A 229 9.12 4.00 8.31
C ASN A 229 7.70 3.85 8.89
N TRP A 230 7.50 4.15 10.17
CA TRP A 230 6.15 4.13 10.78
C TRP A 230 5.34 5.31 10.30
N ASP A 231 5.92 6.50 10.30
CA ASP A 231 5.27 7.72 9.80
C ASP A 231 4.95 7.59 8.31
N LEU A 232 5.92 7.12 7.51
CA LEU A 232 5.70 6.88 6.08
C LEU A 232 4.59 5.86 5.80
N ALA A 233 4.46 4.82 6.61
CA ALA A 233 3.37 3.86 6.47
C ALA A 233 2.01 4.49 6.75
N GLN A 234 1.91 5.31 7.80
CA GLN A 234 0.67 6.02 8.13
C GLN A 234 0.30 7.07 7.08
N MET A 235 1.27 7.86 6.62
CA MET A 235 1.06 8.83 5.54
C MET A 235 0.61 8.14 4.25
N THR A 236 1.22 7.01 3.90
CA THR A 236 0.83 6.22 2.72
C THR A 236 -0.60 5.69 2.85
N ALA A 237 -1.00 5.25 4.04
CA ALA A 237 -2.36 4.80 4.31
C ALA A 237 -3.36 5.96 4.15
N ILE A 238 -3.09 7.12 4.76
CA ILE A 238 -3.94 8.31 4.67
C ILE A 238 -4.12 8.75 3.22
N LEU A 239 -3.02 8.90 2.48
CA LEU A 239 -3.06 9.32 1.08
C LEU A 239 -3.85 8.34 0.20
N SER A 240 -3.59 7.04 0.35
CA SER A 240 -4.28 6.02 -0.45
C SER A 240 -5.78 5.97 -0.16
N ILE A 241 -6.17 6.09 1.11
CA ILE A 241 -7.59 6.11 1.50
C ILE A 241 -8.25 7.41 1.03
N GLY A 242 -7.56 8.55 1.17
CA GLY A 242 -8.05 9.83 0.70
C GLY A 242 -8.33 9.85 -0.80
N ILE A 243 -7.43 9.28 -1.61
CA ILE A 243 -7.63 9.12 -3.06
C ILE A 243 -8.81 8.19 -3.34
N LEU A 244 -8.89 7.03 -2.69
CA LEU A 244 -9.97 6.07 -2.89
C LEU A 244 -11.35 6.67 -2.59
N SER A 245 -11.45 7.53 -1.57
CA SER A 245 -12.71 8.14 -1.12
C SER A 245 -12.99 9.51 -1.73
N ASP A 246 -12.15 10.01 -2.65
CA ASP A 246 -12.23 11.38 -3.19
C ASP A 246 -12.20 12.46 -2.08
N ASN A 247 -11.52 12.20 -0.96
CA ASN A 247 -11.50 13.08 0.19
C ASN A 247 -10.31 14.06 0.13
N GLN A 248 -10.60 15.27 -0.32
CA GLN A 248 -9.63 16.35 -0.46
C GLN A 248 -8.93 16.72 0.86
N GLU A 249 -9.63 16.62 2.00
CA GLU A 249 -9.04 16.94 3.30
C GLU A 249 -7.99 15.93 3.71
N MET A 250 -8.24 14.62 3.48
CA MET A 250 -7.27 13.57 3.74
C MET A 250 -6.03 13.70 2.86
N ILE A 251 -6.20 14.10 1.59
CA ILE A 251 -5.10 14.21 0.64
C ILE A 251 -4.23 15.45 0.93
N ASN A 252 -4.83 16.52 1.43
CA ASN A 252 -4.14 17.78 1.75
C ASN A 252 -3.62 17.85 3.20
N LYS A 253 -3.71 16.77 3.96
CA LYS A 253 -3.27 16.71 5.34
C LYS A 253 -1.79 16.37 5.47
#